data_91696aa71426c940b0806aa9ec6ae6e7
#
_entry.id   91696aa71426c940b0806aa9ec6ae6e7
#
_cell.length_a   1.000
_cell.length_b   1.000
_cell.length_c   1.000
_cell.angle_alpha   90.00
_cell.angle_beta   90.00
_cell.angle_gamma   90.00
#
_symmetry.space_group_name_H-M   'P 1'
#
loop_
_entity.id
_entity.type
_entity.pdbx_description
1 polymer ?
#
loop_
_entity_poly.entity_id
_entity_poly.type
_entity_poly.pdbx_seq_one_letter_code
_entity_poly.pdbx_strand_id
1 'polypeptide(L)'
;MTTSRKSTLGWNLLRERYQERGLVLALGAGVSTGCNLPSWPELLCRMGEQCFGSKGRALVEQLMGGGTTLPTIAGILESKRPNGLSFLDLLSKELYRDFPFREITEESQRRELVQFVQDSNSTMRSVAALCAKRVSDVEFVSNEMVGAVVNLNVDSVLLTYVRARYGSYLFRTIESASKIGKVGRTPIYHIHGLAKFHRSNREDGDEAIRCVFTEGEYYDFFNRPHSIFNYTFLYLLREFNCLFIGMSMTDENIRRLLHYSTSEYRQRPLERGVTSSDRLAIRHFAILKRSVSAKIDELTKISLRRIGTRVLWIADFGEIPERLAYVYGQDWAEVY
;
A
#
# COMPACT_ATOMS: atom_id res chain seq x y z
N MET A 1 11.95 -11.40 -29.89
CA MET A 1 11.81 -12.62 -29.03
C MET A 1 12.54 -12.57 -27.68
N THR A 2 13.41 -11.61 -27.39
CA THR A 2 14.21 -11.53 -26.14
C THR A 2 13.52 -10.84 -24.95
N THR A 3 12.50 -10.03 -25.18
CA THR A 3 11.78 -9.28 -24.13
C THR A 3 10.80 -10.17 -23.32
N SER A 4 10.16 -11.16 -23.95
CA SER A 4 9.21 -12.08 -23.30
C SER A 4 9.92 -12.97 -22.25
N ARG A 5 11.08 -13.56 -22.57
CA ARG A 5 11.82 -14.43 -21.63
C ARG A 5 12.34 -13.71 -20.38
N LYS A 6 12.74 -12.41 -20.49
CA LYS A 6 13.23 -11.63 -19.33
C LYS A 6 12.09 -11.19 -18.41
N SER A 7 10.90 -10.96 -18.93
CA SER A 7 9.70 -10.66 -18.13
C SER A 7 9.30 -11.86 -17.27
N THR A 8 9.27 -13.04 -17.85
CA THR A 8 8.94 -14.31 -17.15
C THR A 8 9.89 -14.62 -16.00
N LEU A 9 11.20 -14.34 -16.15
CA LEU A 9 12.20 -14.61 -15.11
C LEU A 9 11.93 -13.85 -13.80
N GLY A 10 11.43 -12.62 -13.89
CA GLY A 10 11.12 -11.83 -12.69
C GLY A 10 9.94 -12.40 -11.89
N TRP A 11 8.90 -12.83 -12.59
CA TRP A 11 7.73 -13.45 -11.99
C TRP A 11 8.02 -14.84 -11.42
N ASN A 12 8.87 -15.64 -12.10
CA ASN A 12 9.34 -16.93 -11.59
C ASN A 12 10.10 -16.74 -10.28
N LEU A 13 11.01 -15.76 -10.22
CA LEU A 13 11.75 -15.47 -9.00
C LEU A 13 10.83 -15.00 -7.86
N LEU A 14 9.81 -14.18 -8.15
CA LEU A 14 8.82 -13.79 -7.15
C LEU A 14 8.07 -15.01 -6.62
N ARG A 15 7.63 -15.91 -7.51
CA ARG A 15 6.95 -17.16 -7.12
C ARG A 15 7.83 -18.06 -6.24
N GLU A 16 9.09 -18.24 -6.61
CA GLU A 16 10.07 -18.99 -5.82
C GLU A 16 10.20 -18.38 -4.41
N ARG A 17 10.37 -17.03 -4.32
CA ARG A 17 10.47 -16.34 -3.03
C ARG A 17 9.21 -16.45 -2.19
N TYR A 18 8.05 -16.36 -2.83
CA TYR A 18 6.77 -16.58 -2.16
C TYR A 18 6.69 -17.98 -1.55
N GLN A 19 7.02 -19.02 -2.33
CA GLN A 19 6.93 -20.40 -1.89
C GLN A 19 8.00 -20.81 -0.86
N GLU A 20 9.20 -20.20 -0.92
CA GLU A 20 10.29 -20.55 -0.02
C GLU A 20 10.22 -19.84 1.35
N ARG A 21 9.84 -18.58 1.37
CA ARG A 21 10.00 -17.69 2.54
C ARG A 21 8.80 -16.82 2.85
N GLY A 22 7.80 -16.86 1.99
CA GLY A 22 6.71 -15.90 2.04
C GLY A 22 7.12 -14.48 1.64
N LEU A 23 6.14 -13.59 1.63
CA LEU A 23 6.29 -12.19 1.23
C LEU A 23 5.73 -11.25 2.29
N VAL A 24 6.24 -10.03 2.29
CA VAL A 24 5.58 -8.85 2.85
C VAL A 24 4.95 -8.07 1.69
N LEU A 25 3.68 -7.73 1.79
CA LEU A 25 3.01 -6.90 0.81
C LEU A 25 3.09 -5.43 1.25
N ALA A 26 3.60 -4.56 0.38
CA ALA A 26 3.60 -3.11 0.60
C ALA A 26 2.64 -2.45 -0.41
N LEU A 27 1.56 -1.86 0.11
CA LEU A 27 0.42 -1.44 -0.67
C LEU A 27 0.31 0.09 -0.74
N GLY A 28 0.15 0.62 -1.94
CA GLY A 28 -0.07 2.03 -2.19
C GLY A 28 -1.47 2.33 -2.74
N ALA A 29 -1.77 3.60 -2.97
CA ALA A 29 -3.10 4.11 -3.34
C ALA A 29 -3.72 3.45 -4.59
N GLY A 30 -2.89 2.97 -5.51
CA GLY A 30 -3.35 2.24 -6.70
C GLY A 30 -4.13 0.95 -6.38
N VAL A 31 -4.00 0.39 -5.17
CA VAL A 31 -4.79 -0.77 -4.75
C VAL A 31 -6.26 -0.38 -4.53
N SER A 32 -6.52 0.84 -4.11
CA SER A 32 -7.87 1.34 -3.78
C SER A 32 -8.55 2.12 -4.92
N THR A 33 -7.83 2.43 -6.00
CA THR A 33 -8.32 3.31 -7.10
C THR A 33 -9.63 2.80 -7.72
N GLY A 34 -9.79 1.48 -7.90
CA GLY A 34 -11.02 0.89 -8.43
C GLY A 34 -12.25 1.00 -7.53
N CYS A 35 -12.10 1.51 -6.30
CA CYS A 35 -13.20 1.70 -5.35
C CYS A 35 -13.74 3.15 -5.32
N ASN A 36 -13.60 3.89 -6.40
CA ASN A 36 -14.00 5.31 -6.51
C ASN A 36 -13.28 6.24 -5.52
N LEU A 37 -12.12 5.84 -5.01
CA LEU A 37 -11.29 6.70 -4.18
C LEU A 37 -10.40 7.59 -5.07
N PRO A 38 -10.20 8.86 -4.70
CA PRO A 38 -9.39 9.78 -5.47
C PRO A 38 -7.90 9.40 -5.37
N SER A 39 -7.13 9.77 -6.40
CA SER A 39 -5.68 9.86 -6.26
C SER A 39 -5.29 10.97 -5.28
N TRP A 40 -4.05 10.97 -4.79
CA TRP A 40 -3.62 12.02 -3.86
C TRP A 40 -3.73 13.44 -4.44
N PRO A 41 -3.29 13.74 -5.67
CA PRO A 41 -3.55 15.04 -6.29
C PRO A 41 -5.03 15.42 -6.34
N GLU A 42 -5.90 14.49 -6.75
CA GLU A 42 -7.34 14.72 -6.82
C GLU A 42 -7.95 14.95 -5.42
N LEU A 43 -7.50 14.23 -4.40
CA LEU A 43 -7.94 14.44 -3.03
C LEU A 43 -7.62 15.87 -2.54
N LEU A 44 -6.42 16.35 -2.81
CA LEU A 44 -6.03 17.72 -2.46
C LEU A 44 -6.85 18.78 -3.22
N CYS A 45 -7.18 18.52 -4.49
CA CYS A 45 -8.08 19.39 -5.25
C CYS A 45 -9.48 19.46 -4.61
N ARG A 46 -10.06 18.31 -4.22
CA ARG A 46 -11.35 18.24 -3.51
C ARG A 46 -11.31 18.99 -2.16
N MET A 47 -10.24 18.78 -1.39
CA MET A 47 -10.04 19.52 -0.13
C MET A 47 -9.88 21.02 -0.38
N GLY A 48 -9.18 21.41 -1.45
CA GLY A 48 -9.06 22.80 -1.89
C GLY A 48 -10.41 23.46 -2.17
N GLU A 49 -11.34 22.77 -2.81
CA GLU A 49 -12.72 23.22 -3.03
C GLU A 49 -13.44 23.53 -1.71
N GLN A 50 -13.22 22.73 -0.67
CA GLN A 50 -13.79 22.99 0.67
C GLN A 50 -13.14 24.19 1.37
N CYS A 51 -11.84 24.38 1.19
CA CYS A 51 -11.07 25.44 1.86
C CYS A 51 -11.22 26.82 1.18
N PHE A 52 -11.34 26.86 -0.15
CA PHE A 52 -11.29 28.09 -0.95
C PHE A 52 -12.51 28.29 -1.88
N GLY A 53 -13.53 27.43 -1.77
CA GLY A 53 -14.71 27.49 -2.62
C GLY A 53 -14.41 27.14 -4.09
N SER A 54 -15.15 27.74 -5.02
CA SER A 54 -15.09 27.42 -6.45
C SER A 54 -13.70 27.59 -7.11
N LYS A 55 -12.82 28.40 -6.52
CA LYS A 55 -11.46 28.61 -7.01
C LYS A 55 -10.45 27.61 -6.43
N GLY A 56 -10.85 26.80 -5.44
CA GLY A 56 -9.95 25.95 -4.68
C GLY A 56 -9.20 24.92 -5.52
N ARG A 57 -9.90 24.25 -6.44
CA ARG A 57 -9.29 23.29 -7.37
C ARG A 57 -8.19 23.94 -8.21
N ALA A 58 -8.49 25.06 -8.86
CA ALA A 58 -7.53 25.77 -9.72
C ALA A 58 -6.30 26.26 -8.93
N LEU A 59 -6.49 26.71 -7.68
CA LEU A 59 -5.37 27.10 -6.81
C LEU A 59 -4.46 25.92 -6.48
N VAL A 60 -5.02 24.77 -6.14
CA VAL A 60 -4.25 23.56 -5.86
C VAL A 60 -3.51 23.07 -7.10
N GLU A 61 -4.15 23.06 -8.27
CA GLU A 61 -3.52 22.70 -9.54
C GLU A 61 -2.37 23.67 -9.92
N GLN A 62 -2.52 24.97 -9.69
CA GLN A 62 -1.45 25.94 -9.88
C GLN A 62 -0.25 25.70 -8.94
N LEU A 63 -0.50 25.40 -7.66
CA LEU A 63 0.57 25.06 -6.71
C LEU A 63 1.33 23.81 -7.17
N MET A 64 0.63 22.76 -7.59
CA MET A 64 1.25 21.54 -8.13
C MET A 64 2.05 21.83 -9.40
N GLY A 65 1.48 22.62 -10.32
CA GLY A 65 2.16 23.05 -11.54
C GLY A 65 3.40 23.92 -11.30
N GLY A 66 3.41 24.67 -10.19
CA GLY A 66 4.56 25.45 -9.71
C GLY A 66 5.62 24.62 -8.97
N GLY A 67 5.44 23.31 -8.84
CA GLY A 67 6.41 22.42 -8.20
C GLY A 67 6.25 22.30 -6.67
N THR A 68 5.18 22.85 -6.08
CA THR A 68 4.89 22.65 -4.65
C THR A 68 4.55 21.18 -4.39
N THR A 69 5.17 20.60 -3.36
CA THR A 69 4.96 19.17 -3.05
C THR A 69 3.57 18.91 -2.49
N LEU A 70 3.05 17.70 -2.67
CA LEU A 70 1.72 17.34 -2.17
C LEU A 70 1.61 17.47 -0.64
N PRO A 71 2.62 17.06 0.18
CA PRO A 71 2.59 17.29 1.63
C PRO A 71 2.54 18.77 2.01
N THR A 72 3.27 19.65 1.29
CA THR A 72 3.24 21.10 1.52
C THR A 72 1.86 21.68 1.23
N ILE A 73 1.23 21.26 0.12
CA ILE A 73 -0.14 21.65 -0.22
C ILE A 73 -1.11 21.18 0.87
N ALA A 74 -0.98 19.95 1.35
CA ALA A 74 -1.80 19.42 2.44
C ALA A 74 -1.68 20.29 3.71
N GLY A 75 -0.48 20.74 4.09
CA GLY A 75 -0.24 21.64 5.21
C GLY A 75 -0.92 23.02 5.02
N ILE A 76 -0.90 23.56 3.79
CA ILE A 76 -1.64 24.79 3.46
C ILE A 76 -3.15 24.58 3.67
N LEU A 77 -3.71 23.47 3.17
CA LEU A 77 -5.13 23.14 3.31
C LEU A 77 -5.52 22.90 4.78
N GLU A 78 -4.65 22.28 5.56
CA GLU A 78 -4.84 22.12 7.00
C GLU A 78 -5.00 23.50 7.68
N SER A 79 -4.13 24.45 7.37
CA SER A 79 -4.16 25.81 7.92
C SER A 79 -5.38 26.62 7.48
N LYS A 80 -6.00 26.28 6.35
CA LYS A 80 -7.14 26.98 5.72
C LYS A 80 -8.45 26.20 5.78
N ARG A 81 -8.49 25.11 6.54
CA ARG A 81 -9.71 24.29 6.68
C ARG A 81 -10.88 25.12 7.25
N PRO A 82 -12.11 24.76 6.91
CA PRO A 82 -13.30 25.41 7.46
C PRO A 82 -13.32 25.32 9.00
N ASN A 83 -13.81 26.40 9.64
CA ASN A 83 -13.93 26.45 11.10
C ASN A 83 -14.83 25.31 11.61
N GLY A 84 -14.41 24.68 12.71
CA GLY A 84 -15.15 23.59 13.35
C GLY A 84 -14.94 22.21 12.70
N LEU A 85 -14.18 22.11 11.60
CA LEU A 85 -13.86 20.85 10.98
C LEU A 85 -12.40 20.47 11.27
N SER A 86 -12.17 19.28 11.82
CA SER A 86 -10.80 18.80 11.96
C SER A 86 -10.20 18.46 10.58
N PHE A 87 -8.86 18.47 10.48
CA PHE A 87 -8.20 18.08 9.22
C PHE A 87 -8.53 16.63 8.83
N LEU A 88 -8.58 15.73 9.79
CA LEU A 88 -8.93 14.33 9.56
C LEU A 88 -10.38 14.15 9.08
N ASP A 89 -11.32 14.97 9.59
CA ASP A 89 -12.71 14.93 9.12
C ASP A 89 -12.83 15.46 7.69
N LEU A 90 -12.09 16.55 7.37
CA LEU A 90 -12.02 17.06 6.00
C LEU A 90 -11.42 16.02 5.05
N LEU A 91 -10.30 15.40 5.45
CA LEU A 91 -9.63 14.32 4.71
C LEU A 91 -10.60 13.16 4.46
N SER A 92 -11.21 12.63 5.51
CA SER A 92 -12.13 11.49 5.42
C SER A 92 -13.35 11.80 4.55
N LYS A 93 -13.95 12.98 4.72
CA LYS A 93 -15.10 13.43 3.92
C LYS A 93 -14.77 13.44 2.43
N GLU A 94 -13.62 14.00 2.05
CA GLU A 94 -13.24 14.15 0.66
C GLU A 94 -12.66 12.87 0.04
N LEU A 95 -11.97 12.05 0.86
CA LEU A 95 -11.48 10.74 0.47
C LEU A 95 -12.62 9.80 0.07
N TYR A 96 -13.70 9.78 0.87
CA TYR A 96 -14.84 8.88 0.67
C TYR A 96 -16.04 9.55 0.00
N ARG A 97 -15.86 10.72 -0.64
CA ARG A 97 -16.96 11.48 -1.30
C ARG A 97 -17.77 10.59 -2.25
N ASP A 98 -17.09 9.84 -3.11
CA ASP A 98 -17.68 9.01 -4.17
C ASP A 98 -17.73 7.52 -3.82
N PHE A 99 -17.29 7.15 -2.60
CA PHE A 99 -17.41 5.79 -2.13
C PHE A 99 -18.85 5.47 -1.77
N PRO A 100 -19.45 4.39 -2.29
CA PRO A 100 -20.90 4.18 -2.21
C PRO A 100 -21.41 3.85 -0.80
N PHE A 101 -20.50 3.49 0.12
CA PHE A 101 -20.89 3.08 1.47
C PHE A 101 -20.55 4.18 2.48
N ARG A 102 -21.52 4.52 3.34
CA ARG A 102 -21.33 5.47 4.44
C ARG A 102 -21.10 4.76 5.76
N GLU A 103 -21.70 3.60 5.90
CA GLU A 103 -21.66 2.77 7.08
C GLU A 103 -21.83 1.30 6.68
N ILE A 104 -21.22 0.38 7.42
CA ILE A 104 -21.38 -1.06 7.20
C ILE A 104 -21.60 -1.69 8.58
N THR A 105 -22.85 -1.74 8.97
CA THR A 105 -23.32 -2.33 10.23
C THR A 105 -24.03 -3.65 10.02
N GLU A 106 -24.75 -3.79 8.88
CA GLU A 106 -25.58 -4.93 8.57
C GLU A 106 -24.87 -5.93 7.63
N GLU A 107 -25.31 -7.17 7.70
CA GLU A 107 -24.80 -8.23 6.84
C GLU A 107 -25.12 -8.02 5.35
N SER A 108 -26.25 -7.39 5.03
CA SER A 108 -26.62 -6.97 3.67
C SER A 108 -25.59 -6.01 3.08
N GLN A 109 -25.19 -4.99 3.84
CA GLN A 109 -24.19 -3.99 3.44
C GLN A 109 -22.81 -4.61 3.26
N ARG A 110 -22.46 -5.61 4.07
CA ARG A 110 -21.21 -6.37 3.88
C ARG A 110 -21.20 -7.12 2.57
N ARG A 111 -22.30 -7.78 2.21
CA ARG A 111 -22.44 -8.48 0.91
C ARG A 111 -22.39 -7.51 -0.26
N GLU A 112 -23.06 -6.39 -0.16
CA GLU A 112 -23.02 -5.32 -1.17
C GLU A 112 -21.59 -4.77 -1.36
N LEU A 113 -20.85 -4.52 -0.27
CA LEU A 113 -19.45 -4.11 -0.35
C LEU A 113 -18.59 -5.18 -1.03
N VAL A 114 -18.78 -6.45 -0.66
CA VAL A 114 -18.03 -7.55 -1.27
C VAL A 114 -18.30 -7.59 -2.77
N GLN A 115 -19.57 -7.53 -3.18
CA GLN A 115 -19.95 -7.52 -4.60
C GLN A 115 -19.37 -6.30 -5.32
N PHE A 116 -19.49 -5.11 -4.74
CA PHE A 116 -18.93 -3.89 -5.31
C PHE A 116 -17.43 -3.99 -5.59
N VAL A 117 -16.64 -4.48 -4.61
CA VAL A 117 -15.20 -4.65 -4.80
C VAL A 117 -14.89 -5.74 -5.83
N GLN A 118 -15.67 -6.83 -5.85
CA GLN A 118 -15.50 -7.90 -6.82
C GLN A 118 -15.70 -7.41 -8.26
N ASP A 119 -16.65 -6.52 -8.47
CA ASP A 119 -17.00 -5.99 -9.80
C ASP A 119 -16.08 -4.84 -10.24
N SER A 120 -15.64 -4.00 -9.29
CA SER A 120 -14.96 -2.74 -9.61
C SER A 120 -13.44 -2.76 -9.39
N ASN A 121 -12.90 -3.66 -8.56
CA ASN A 121 -11.48 -3.59 -8.16
C ASN A 121 -10.78 -4.95 -8.11
N SER A 122 -10.39 -5.44 -9.28
CA SER A 122 -9.66 -6.70 -9.41
C SER A 122 -8.30 -6.71 -8.71
N THR A 123 -7.63 -5.56 -8.58
CA THR A 123 -6.35 -5.44 -7.85
C THR A 123 -6.55 -5.67 -6.35
N MET A 124 -7.51 -4.99 -5.72
CA MET A 124 -7.81 -5.16 -4.29
C MET A 124 -8.27 -6.58 -4.00
N ARG A 125 -9.15 -7.14 -4.84
CA ARG A 125 -9.59 -8.52 -4.76
C ARG A 125 -8.41 -9.49 -4.79
N SER A 126 -7.45 -9.30 -5.70
CA SER A 126 -6.27 -10.15 -5.82
C SER A 126 -5.32 -10.04 -4.63
N VAL A 127 -5.11 -8.84 -4.10
CA VAL A 127 -4.30 -8.62 -2.89
C VAL A 127 -4.94 -9.31 -1.68
N ALA A 128 -6.25 -9.19 -1.52
CA ALA A 128 -6.98 -9.82 -0.44
C ALA A 128 -6.93 -11.36 -0.54
N ALA A 129 -7.13 -11.91 -1.74
CA ALA A 129 -7.03 -13.34 -2.02
C ALA A 129 -5.63 -13.89 -1.71
N LEU A 130 -4.55 -13.15 -2.06
CA LEU A 130 -3.18 -13.55 -1.76
C LEU A 130 -2.94 -13.73 -0.25
N CYS A 131 -3.66 -12.97 0.58
CA CYS A 131 -3.56 -13.02 2.04
C CYS A 131 -4.42 -14.14 2.69
N ALA A 132 -5.31 -14.78 1.94
CA ALA A 132 -6.25 -15.78 2.43
C ALA A 132 -5.83 -17.19 2.03
N LYS A 133 -6.13 -18.15 2.91
CA LYS A 133 -6.06 -19.60 2.64
C LYS A 133 -7.38 -20.22 3.06
N ARG A 134 -7.99 -20.99 2.16
CA ARG A 134 -9.23 -21.72 2.47
C ARG A 134 -8.90 -22.99 3.26
N VAL A 135 -9.63 -23.24 4.30
CA VAL A 135 -9.50 -24.45 5.13
C VAL A 135 -10.76 -25.31 5.10
N SER A 136 -11.93 -24.72 4.81
CA SER A 136 -13.19 -25.43 4.59
C SER A 136 -14.08 -24.61 3.65
N ASP A 137 -15.29 -25.11 3.34
CA ASP A 137 -16.23 -24.43 2.44
C ASP A 137 -16.67 -23.04 2.92
N VAL A 138 -16.56 -22.78 4.22
CA VAL A 138 -17.03 -21.54 4.84
C VAL A 138 -15.94 -20.79 5.62
N GLU A 139 -14.76 -21.38 5.80
CA GLU A 139 -13.73 -20.85 6.67
C GLU A 139 -12.46 -20.52 5.91
N PHE A 140 -11.94 -19.32 6.18
CA PHE A 140 -10.66 -18.81 5.70
C PHE A 140 -9.74 -18.46 6.87
N VAL A 141 -8.45 -18.72 6.69
CA VAL A 141 -7.38 -18.34 7.61
C VAL A 141 -6.35 -17.48 6.91
N SER A 142 -5.49 -16.86 7.69
CA SER A 142 -4.34 -16.11 7.15
C SER A 142 -3.43 -17.04 6.36
N ASN A 143 -3.03 -16.61 5.17
CA ASN A 143 -2.03 -17.32 4.39
C ASN A 143 -0.65 -17.08 5.00
N GLU A 144 -0.03 -18.12 5.48
CA GLU A 144 1.29 -18.10 6.12
C GLU A 144 2.41 -17.61 5.20
N MET A 145 2.21 -17.71 3.87
CA MET A 145 3.13 -17.15 2.87
C MET A 145 3.07 -15.63 2.77
N VAL A 146 2.14 -14.97 3.48
CA VAL A 146 2.10 -13.51 3.65
C VAL A 146 2.39 -13.16 5.10
N GLY A 147 3.66 -12.87 5.39
CA GLY A 147 4.14 -12.60 6.75
C GLY A 147 3.63 -11.29 7.34
N ALA A 148 3.39 -10.28 6.50
CA ALA A 148 2.83 -9.00 6.90
C ALA A 148 2.27 -8.24 5.69
N VAL A 149 1.38 -7.29 5.97
CA VAL A 149 0.94 -6.25 5.02
C VAL A 149 1.34 -4.89 5.58
N VAL A 150 2.06 -4.10 4.79
CA VAL A 150 2.38 -2.70 5.08
C VAL A 150 1.48 -1.85 4.19
N ASN A 151 0.44 -1.27 4.77
CA ASN A 151 -0.47 -0.40 4.05
C ASN A 151 -0.04 1.06 4.19
N LEU A 152 0.36 1.66 3.07
CA LEU A 152 0.73 3.07 2.98
C LEU A 152 -0.49 3.96 2.68
N ASN A 153 -1.63 3.34 2.37
CA ASN A 153 -2.88 4.07 2.18
C ASN A 153 -3.50 4.45 3.51
N VAL A 154 -4.07 5.62 3.55
CA VAL A 154 -4.84 6.09 4.70
C VAL A 154 -6.29 5.57 4.69
N ASP A 155 -6.78 5.02 3.56
CA ASP A 155 -8.12 4.47 3.49
C ASP A 155 -8.28 3.13 4.21
N SER A 156 -9.52 2.82 4.63
CA SER A 156 -9.88 1.59 5.34
C SER A 156 -10.58 0.55 4.46
N VAL A 157 -10.68 0.77 3.13
CA VAL A 157 -11.51 -0.06 2.25
C VAL A 157 -11.01 -1.49 2.17
N LEU A 158 -9.69 -1.70 1.97
CA LEU A 158 -9.11 -3.06 1.95
C LEU A 158 -9.41 -3.82 3.24
N LEU A 159 -9.20 -3.18 4.40
CA LEU A 159 -9.43 -3.81 5.70
C LEU A 159 -10.90 -4.22 5.87
N THR A 160 -11.82 -3.34 5.46
CA THR A 160 -13.26 -3.57 5.56
C THR A 160 -13.71 -4.66 4.58
N TYR A 161 -13.21 -4.63 3.34
CA TYR A 161 -13.47 -5.68 2.36
C TYR A 161 -13.01 -7.05 2.83
N VAL A 162 -11.77 -7.14 3.34
CA VAL A 162 -11.22 -8.42 3.83
C VAL A 162 -12.04 -8.97 4.99
N ARG A 163 -12.46 -8.10 5.93
CA ARG A 163 -13.32 -8.51 7.06
C ARG A 163 -14.70 -8.99 6.58
N ALA A 164 -15.27 -8.33 5.58
CA ALA A 164 -16.55 -8.71 5.01
C ALA A 164 -16.49 -10.03 4.21
N ARG A 165 -15.42 -10.24 3.44
CA ARG A 165 -15.27 -11.39 2.53
C ARG A 165 -14.74 -12.64 3.21
N TYR A 166 -13.74 -12.50 4.09
CA TYR A 166 -12.99 -13.63 4.67
C TYR A 166 -13.11 -13.71 6.20
N GLY A 167 -13.84 -12.78 6.81
CA GLY A 167 -14.00 -12.72 8.27
C GLY A 167 -12.96 -11.86 9.00
N SER A 168 -13.29 -11.48 10.23
CA SER A 168 -12.46 -10.60 11.06
C SER A 168 -11.16 -11.25 11.56
N TYR A 169 -11.00 -12.53 11.34
CA TYR A 169 -9.87 -13.33 11.86
C TYR A 169 -8.64 -13.33 10.96
N LEU A 170 -8.75 -12.89 9.70
CA LEU A 170 -7.65 -12.94 8.75
C LEU A 170 -6.51 -11.99 9.14
N PHE A 171 -6.84 -10.77 9.53
CA PHE A 171 -5.87 -9.73 9.84
C PHE A 171 -5.94 -9.23 11.26
N ARG A 172 -4.76 -8.81 11.75
CA ARG A 172 -4.61 -7.99 12.93
C ARG A 172 -4.19 -6.58 12.51
N THR A 173 -5.05 -5.60 12.76
CA THR A 173 -4.79 -4.19 12.42
C THR A 173 -3.84 -3.56 13.43
N ILE A 174 -2.77 -2.92 12.92
CA ILE A 174 -1.79 -2.19 13.72
C ILE A 174 -1.76 -0.75 13.20
N GLU A 175 -2.44 0.12 13.90
CA GLU A 175 -2.54 1.56 13.62
C GLU A 175 -1.85 2.41 14.69
N SER A 176 -1.45 1.79 15.82
CA SER A 176 -0.70 2.42 16.91
C SER A 176 0.32 1.46 17.53
N ALA A 177 1.29 2.01 18.26
CA ALA A 177 2.33 1.23 18.94
C ALA A 177 1.75 0.24 19.96
N SER A 178 0.66 0.59 20.63
CA SER A 178 0.00 -0.24 21.64
C SER A 178 -0.59 -1.54 21.10
N LYS A 179 -0.83 -1.62 19.79
CA LYS A 179 -1.41 -2.82 19.13
C LYS A 179 -0.35 -3.81 18.60
N ILE A 180 0.93 -3.52 18.77
CA ILE A 180 2.04 -4.40 18.38
C ILE A 180 2.20 -5.54 19.41
N GLY A 181 2.64 -6.71 18.95
CA GLY A 181 3.04 -7.83 19.84
C GLY A 181 2.01 -8.93 20.05
N LYS A 182 0.79 -8.86 19.50
CA LYS A 182 -0.18 -9.97 19.58
C LYS A 182 0.11 -11.02 18.49
N VAL A 183 0.13 -12.30 18.84
CA VAL A 183 0.44 -13.44 17.95
C VAL A 183 -0.81 -13.93 17.21
N GLY A 184 -0.67 -14.55 16.06
CA GLY A 184 -1.64 -15.48 15.47
C GLY A 184 -2.44 -15.02 14.25
N ARG A 185 -2.18 -13.83 13.68
CA ARG A 185 -2.85 -13.35 12.45
C ARG A 185 -1.88 -12.53 11.62
N THR A 186 -2.05 -12.49 10.31
CA THR A 186 -1.23 -11.61 9.46
C THR A 186 -1.39 -10.16 9.92
N PRO A 187 -0.32 -9.49 10.37
CA PRO A 187 -0.38 -8.10 10.76
C PRO A 187 -0.55 -7.19 9.53
N ILE A 188 -1.48 -6.24 9.62
CA ILE A 188 -1.60 -5.15 8.66
C ILE A 188 -1.19 -3.85 9.36
N TYR A 189 -0.06 -3.28 8.94
CA TYR A 189 0.51 -2.05 9.48
C TYR A 189 0.04 -0.84 8.68
N HIS A 190 -0.70 0.07 9.30
CA HIS A 190 -1.09 1.35 8.71
C HIS A 190 -0.06 2.42 9.07
N ILE A 191 1.07 2.44 8.36
CA ILE A 191 2.22 3.27 8.72
C ILE A 191 2.00 4.78 8.50
N HIS A 192 1.08 5.14 7.60
CA HIS A 192 0.64 6.54 7.39
C HIS A 192 -0.66 6.86 8.15
N GLY A 193 -1.09 5.99 9.07
CA GLY A 193 -2.35 6.15 9.78
C GLY A 193 -3.55 5.59 9.01
N LEU A 194 -4.74 5.79 9.54
CA LEU A 194 -5.98 5.23 8.99
C LEU A 194 -7.13 6.23 9.11
N ALA A 195 -7.63 6.72 7.98
CA ALA A 195 -8.87 7.46 7.88
C ALA A 195 -10.02 6.48 7.65
N LYS A 196 -10.88 6.29 8.63
CA LYS A 196 -12.05 5.39 8.52
C LYS A 196 -13.19 6.12 7.82
N PHE A 197 -13.94 5.46 6.93
CA PHE A 197 -15.14 6.04 6.32
C PHE A 197 -16.33 6.06 7.28
N HIS A 198 -16.30 5.24 8.35
CA HIS A 198 -17.26 5.27 9.44
C HIS A 198 -16.52 5.52 10.76
N ARG A 199 -16.86 6.61 11.44
CA ARG A 199 -16.48 6.86 12.84
C ARG A 199 -17.62 6.40 13.72
N SER A 200 -17.48 5.28 14.40
CA SER A 200 -18.35 5.01 15.55
C SER A 200 -18.03 6.05 16.62
N ASN A 201 -19.05 6.70 17.18
CA ASN A 201 -18.94 7.69 18.28
C ASN A 201 -18.37 7.12 19.59
N ARG A 202 -17.81 5.93 19.61
CA ARG A 202 -17.48 5.14 20.81
C ARG A 202 -16.16 4.37 20.76
N GLU A 203 -15.19 4.76 20.02
CA GLU A 203 -13.84 4.23 20.25
C GLU A 203 -13.04 5.30 20.97
N ASP A 204 -13.29 5.35 22.19
CA ASP A 204 -12.58 5.52 23.47
C ASP A 204 -11.11 5.88 23.32
N GLY A 205 -10.71 7.04 23.94
CA GLY A 205 -9.40 7.27 24.58
C GLY A 205 -8.19 7.12 23.69
N ASP A 206 -8.36 6.98 22.40
CA ASP A 206 -7.29 6.73 21.47
C ASP A 206 -6.46 8.00 21.25
N GLU A 207 -5.16 7.85 21.48
CA GLU A 207 -4.13 8.69 20.86
C GLU A 207 -4.63 9.07 19.47
N ALA A 208 -4.81 10.36 19.24
CA ALA A 208 -5.39 10.88 18.00
C ALA A 208 -4.74 10.17 16.82
N ILE A 209 -5.54 9.43 16.04
CA ILE A 209 -5.08 8.71 14.87
C ILE A 209 -4.47 9.77 13.96
N ARG A 210 -3.14 9.82 13.90
CA ARG A 210 -2.41 10.75 13.05
C ARG A 210 -2.26 10.10 11.68
N CYS A 211 -2.79 10.76 10.66
CA CYS A 211 -2.47 10.40 9.28
C CYS A 211 -1.23 11.20 8.85
N VAL A 212 -0.21 10.55 8.33
CA VAL A 212 0.97 11.20 7.76
C VAL A 212 0.58 11.76 6.39
N PHE A 213 0.26 13.04 6.33
CA PHE A 213 -0.29 13.68 5.14
C PHE A 213 0.30 15.05 4.87
N THR A 214 0.55 15.84 5.92
CA THR A 214 1.15 17.17 5.82
C THR A 214 2.67 17.12 5.89
N GLU A 215 3.31 18.19 5.43
CA GLU A 215 4.77 18.32 5.45
C GLU A 215 5.34 18.17 6.87
N GLY A 216 4.69 18.76 7.87
CA GLY A 216 5.10 18.64 9.27
C GLY A 216 5.08 17.20 9.76
N GLU A 217 4.03 16.44 9.43
CA GLU A 217 3.90 15.02 9.77
C GLU A 217 4.93 14.16 9.04
N TYR A 218 5.25 14.50 7.77
CA TYR A 218 6.33 13.85 7.04
C TYR A 218 7.69 14.13 7.69
N TYR A 219 7.97 15.37 8.12
CA TYR A 219 9.21 15.70 8.82
C TYR A 219 9.29 14.99 10.18
N ASP A 220 8.19 14.94 10.94
CA ASP A 220 8.13 14.17 12.18
C ASP A 220 8.39 12.68 11.92
N PHE A 221 7.87 12.13 10.85
CA PHE A 221 8.09 10.73 10.45
C PHE A 221 9.55 10.49 10.03
N PHE A 222 10.19 11.45 9.34
CA PHE A 222 11.60 11.40 8.98
C PHE A 222 12.54 11.58 10.18
N ASN A 223 12.25 12.58 11.03
CA ASN A 223 13.11 12.98 12.14
C ASN A 223 12.96 12.09 13.37
N ARG A 224 11.92 11.30 13.44
CA ARG A 224 11.79 10.22 14.42
C ARG A 224 12.23 8.89 13.80
N PRO A 225 13.55 8.67 13.61
CA PRO A 225 14.04 7.39 13.12
C PRO A 225 13.64 6.27 14.09
N HIS A 226 13.33 6.62 15.34
CA HIS A 226 12.79 5.77 16.40
C HIS A 226 11.27 5.56 16.33
N SER A 227 10.59 6.05 15.27
CA SER A 227 9.21 5.67 15.01
C SER A 227 9.12 4.16 14.89
N ILE A 228 8.29 3.54 15.70
CA ILE A 228 8.10 2.09 15.70
C ILE A 228 7.73 1.56 14.30
N PHE A 229 7.03 2.35 13.50
CA PHE A 229 6.67 2.00 12.14
C PHE A 229 7.87 2.02 11.19
N ASN A 230 8.78 3.00 11.31
CA ASN A 230 10.02 3.03 10.54
C ASN A 230 10.89 1.82 10.86
N TYR A 231 11.06 1.49 12.15
CA TYR A 231 11.81 0.30 12.56
C TYR A 231 11.14 -0.99 12.09
N THR A 232 9.82 -1.10 12.27
CA THR A 232 9.09 -2.29 11.83
C THR A 232 9.23 -2.48 10.33
N PHE A 233 9.04 -1.42 9.53
CA PHE A 233 9.15 -1.54 8.10
C PHE A 233 10.60 -1.82 7.64
N LEU A 234 11.59 -1.17 8.25
CA LEU A 234 13.00 -1.48 7.99
C LEU A 234 13.35 -2.93 8.36
N TYR A 235 12.84 -3.43 9.49
CA TYR A 235 12.98 -4.83 9.88
C TYR A 235 12.38 -5.76 8.83
N LEU A 236 11.14 -5.50 8.39
CA LEU A 236 10.47 -6.29 7.36
C LEU A 236 11.23 -6.27 6.02
N LEU A 237 11.77 -5.12 5.62
CA LEU A 237 12.64 -5.00 4.43
C LEU A 237 13.96 -5.78 4.56
N ARG A 238 14.44 -6.00 5.78
CA ARG A 238 15.68 -6.77 6.02
C ARG A 238 15.44 -8.27 6.05
N GLU A 239 14.36 -8.70 6.67
CA GLU A 239 14.08 -10.11 6.90
C GLU A 239 13.35 -10.78 5.74
N PHE A 240 12.44 -10.03 5.06
CA PHE A 240 11.54 -10.57 4.06
C PHE A 240 11.78 -10.01 2.66
N ASN A 241 11.28 -10.73 1.66
CA ASN A 241 11.10 -10.17 0.33
C ASN A 241 9.79 -9.38 0.31
N CYS A 242 9.86 -8.11 -0.10
CA CYS A 242 8.67 -7.26 -0.18
C CYS A 242 8.18 -7.15 -1.63
N LEU A 243 6.85 -7.23 -1.79
CA LEU A 243 6.16 -6.97 -3.05
C LEU A 243 5.38 -5.66 -2.94
N PHE A 244 5.79 -4.66 -3.71
CA PHE A 244 5.15 -3.36 -3.79
C PHE A 244 4.08 -3.37 -4.88
N ILE A 245 2.83 -3.03 -4.52
CA ILE A 245 1.65 -3.03 -5.40
C ILE A 245 0.92 -1.68 -5.29
N GLY A 246 0.53 -1.10 -6.42
CA GLY A 246 -0.25 0.13 -6.45
C GLY A 246 0.52 1.39 -6.04
N MET A 247 1.85 1.40 -6.20
CA MET A 247 2.74 2.53 -5.86
C MET A 247 3.57 2.95 -7.06
N SER A 248 3.85 4.25 -7.14
CA SER A 248 4.81 4.81 -8.12
C SER A 248 6.28 4.57 -7.77
N MET A 249 6.58 4.18 -6.54
CA MET A 249 7.93 4.04 -5.99
C MET A 249 8.73 5.37 -5.97
N THR A 250 8.02 6.50 -5.91
CA THR A 250 8.62 7.86 -5.85
C THR A 250 8.71 8.41 -4.43
N ASP A 251 8.00 7.82 -3.46
CA ASP A 251 8.03 8.24 -2.06
C ASP A 251 9.45 8.17 -1.48
N GLU A 252 9.97 9.31 -1.03
CA GLU A 252 11.36 9.46 -0.58
C GLU A 252 11.64 8.66 0.69
N ASN A 253 10.68 8.54 1.60
CA ASN A 253 10.85 7.77 2.83
C ASN A 253 10.99 6.28 2.53
N ILE A 254 10.13 5.75 1.67
CA ILE A 254 10.21 4.34 1.22
C ILE A 254 11.54 4.08 0.52
N ARG A 255 11.96 4.98 -0.36
CA ARG A 255 13.26 4.89 -1.06
C ARG A 255 14.45 4.93 -0.11
N ARG A 256 14.38 5.76 0.93
CA ARG A 256 15.39 5.86 1.99
C ARG A 256 15.50 4.54 2.78
N LEU A 257 14.37 3.97 3.22
CA LEU A 257 14.37 2.70 3.95
C LEU A 257 14.89 1.54 3.10
N LEU A 258 14.50 1.48 1.82
CA LEU A 258 15.05 0.52 0.86
C LEU A 258 16.55 0.69 0.66
N HIS A 259 17.03 1.94 0.59
CA HIS A 259 18.46 2.23 0.49
C HIS A 259 19.22 1.71 1.72
N TYR A 260 18.73 1.97 2.93
CA TYR A 260 19.36 1.49 4.16
C TYR A 260 19.39 -0.04 4.22
N SER A 261 18.26 -0.70 3.96
CA SER A 261 18.21 -2.16 3.90
C SER A 261 19.22 -2.74 2.90
N THR A 262 19.30 -2.15 1.70
CA THR A 262 20.18 -2.64 0.63
C THR A 262 21.66 -2.37 0.91
N SER A 263 22.01 -1.22 1.51
CA SER A 263 23.40 -0.84 1.80
C SER A 263 24.04 -1.79 2.78
N GLU A 264 23.32 -2.22 3.80
CA GLU A 264 23.84 -3.20 4.77
C GLU A 264 24.08 -4.57 4.15
N TYR A 265 23.22 -5.00 3.21
CA TYR A 265 23.45 -6.26 2.48
C TYR A 265 24.69 -6.20 1.59
N ARG A 266 24.98 -5.06 0.98
CA ARG A 266 26.17 -4.87 0.15
C ARG A 266 27.47 -4.86 0.94
N GLN A 267 27.42 -4.48 2.22
CA GLN A 267 28.58 -4.44 3.11
C GLN A 267 28.91 -5.80 3.74
N ARG A 268 28.00 -6.77 3.69
CA ARG A 268 28.29 -8.13 4.18
C ARG A 268 29.36 -8.76 3.32
N PRO A 269 30.45 -9.35 3.94
CA PRO A 269 31.44 -10.08 3.21
C PRO A 269 30.79 -11.18 2.38
N LEU A 270 31.28 -11.42 1.17
CA LEU A 270 30.84 -12.51 0.31
C LEU A 270 31.12 -13.84 1.01
N GLU A 271 30.17 -14.35 1.76
CA GLU A 271 30.28 -15.70 2.32
C GLU A 271 30.10 -16.71 1.18
N ARG A 272 31.22 -17.40 0.89
CA ARG A 272 31.35 -18.63 0.10
C ARG A 272 30.57 -18.71 -1.22
N GLY A 273 31.22 -18.38 -2.32
CA GLY A 273 30.84 -18.87 -3.65
C GLY A 273 29.85 -18.00 -4.44
N VAL A 274 29.40 -16.87 -3.93
CA VAL A 274 28.52 -15.95 -4.66
C VAL A 274 29.39 -14.93 -5.44
N THR A 275 29.37 -15.06 -6.76
CA THR A 275 30.25 -14.31 -7.68
C THR A 275 29.78 -12.87 -7.98
N SER A 276 28.70 -12.37 -7.40
CA SER A 276 28.33 -10.94 -7.47
C SER A 276 27.49 -10.48 -6.29
N SER A 277 27.99 -9.49 -5.54
CA SER A 277 27.26 -8.75 -4.51
C SER A 277 25.93 -8.15 -5.02
N ASP A 278 25.83 -7.83 -6.29
CA ASP A 278 24.65 -7.26 -6.92
C ASP A 278 23.43 -8.19 -6.98
N ARG A 279 23.63 -9.51 -7.09
CA ARG A 279 22.50 -10.47 -7.12
C ARG A 279 21.86 -10.66 -5.76
N LEU A 280 22.64 -10.61 -4.69
CA LEU A 280 22.14 -10.73 -3.31
C LEU A 280 21.40 -9.47 -2.85
N ALA A 281 21.75 -8.31 -3.37
CA ALA A 281 21.14 -7.04 -2.98
C ALA A 281 19.70 -6.82 -3.55
N ILE A 282 19.30 -7.55 -4.58
CA ILE A 282 17.95 -7.41 -5.18
C ILE A 282 17.01 -8.40 -4.50
N ARG A 283 16.27 -7.92 -3.51
CA ARG A 283 15.40 -8.72 -2.66
C ARG A 283 13.93 -8.40 -2.83
N HIS A 284 13.60 -7.19 -3.28
CA HIS A 284 12.24 -6.70 -3.33
C HIS A 284 11.74 -6.62 -4.76
N PHE A 285 10.43 -6.55 -4.92
CA PHE A 285 9.74 -6.53 -6.20
C PHE A 285 8.74 -5.38 -6.22
N ALA A 286 8.59 -4.71 -7.36
CA ALA A 286 7.58 -3.69 -7.57
C ALA A 286 6.84 -3.95 -8.88
N ILE A 287 5.51 -4.05 -8.82
CA ILE A 287 4.66 -4.15 -10.01
C ILE A 287 4.43 -2.74 -10.53
N LEU A 288 4.91 -2.45 -11.74
CA LEU A 288 4.75 -1.16 -12.40
C LEU A 288 4.18 -1.34 -13.81
N LYS A 289 3.28 -0.42 -14.19
CA LYS A 289 2.81 -0.32 -15.56
C LYS A 289 3.90 0.27 -16.44
N ARG A 290 4.07 -0.29 -17.65
CA ARG A 290 4.99 0.27 -18.65
C ARG A 290 4.59 1.68 -19.03
N SER A 291 5.60 2.54 -19.17
CA SER A 291 5.41 3.87 -19.74
C SER A 291 5.32 3.81 -21.27
N VAL A 292 4.98 4.92 -21.90
CA VAL A 292 5.01 5.05 -23.36
C VAL A 292 6.43 5.05 -23.92
N SER A 293 7.44 5.23 -23.07
CA SER A 293 8.85 5.30 -23.46
C SER A 293 9.66 4.16 -22.84
N ALA A 294 10.16 3.26 -23.67
CA ALA A 294 11.06 2.19 -23.24
C ALA A 294 12.33 2.71 -22.53
N LYS A 295 12.76 3.94 -22.86
CA LYS A 295 13.90 4.59 -22.22
C LYS A 295 13.58 4.98 -20.77
N ILE A 296 12.37 5.49 -20.51
CA ILE A 296 11.92 5.79 -19.14
C ILE A 296 11.81 4.50 -18.33
N ASP A 297 11.27 3.43 -18.90
CA ASP A 297 11.21 2.11 -18.25
C ASP A 297 12.60 1.60 -17.85
N GLU A 298 13.60 1.74 -18.74
CA GLU A 298 14.97 1.32 -18.44
C GLU A 298 15.60 2.17 -17.33
N LEU A 299 15.42 3.50 -17.36
CA LEU A 299 15.92 4.40 -16.29
C LEU A 299 15.25 4.09 -14.95
N THR A 300 13.95 3.86 -14.94
CA THR A 300 13.18 3.45 -13.75
C THR A 300 13.72 2.14 -13.17
N LYS A 301 13.95 1.16 -14.02
CA LYS A 301 14.53 -0.13 -13.62
C LYS A 301 15.93 0.04 -13.02
N ILE A 302 16.79 0.87 -13.62
CA ILE A 302 18.14 1.17 -13.07
C ILE A 302 18.02 1.84 -11.70
N SER A 303 17.13 2.85 -11.57
CA SER A 303 16.89 3.57 -10.31
C SER A 303 16.46 2.63 -9.19
N LEU A 304 15.45 1.77 -9.43
CA LEU A 304 14.93 0.85 -8.42
C LEU A 304 15.90 -0.29 -8.09
N ARG A 305 16.68 -0.77 -9.07
CA ARG A 305 17.72 -1.76 -8.83
C ARG A 305 18.78 -1.25 -7.85
N ARG A 306 19.12 0.03 -7.88
CA ARG A 306 20.06 0.66 -6.94
C ARG A 306 19.64 0.59 -5.48
N ILE A 307 18.34 0.49 -5.23
CA ILE A 307 17.74 0.36 -3.90
C ILE A 307 17.16 -1.04 -3.66
N GLY A 308 17.74 -2.07 -4.32
CA GLY A 308 17.43 -3.48 -4.06
C GLY A 308 16.08 -3.96 -4.59
N THR A 309 15.44 -3.22 -5.50
CA THR A 309 14.10 -3.55 -5.98
C THR A 309 14.11 -3.92 -7.46
N ARG A 310 13.49 -5.05 -7.79
CA ARG A 310 13.26 -5.52 -9.17
C ARG A 310 11.89 -5.07 -9.64
N VAL A 311 11.83 -4.47 -10.82
CA VAL A 311 10.56 -4.11 -11.45
C VAL A 311 9.97 -5.33 -12.16
N LEU A 312 8.70 -5.58 -11.89
CA LEU A 312 7.82 -6.52 -12.59
C LEU A 312 6.88 -5.70 -13.47
N TRP A 313 7.16 -5.71 -14.77
CA TRP A 313 6.42 -4.90 -15.70
C TRP A 313 5.11 -5.56 -16.11
N ILE A 314 4.03 -4.76 -16.12
CA ILE A 314 2.72 -5.09 -16.71
C ILE A 314 2.39 -4.09 -17.81
N ALA A 315 1.62 -4.47 -18.78
CA ALA A 315 1.11 -3.56 -19.81
C ALA A 315 -0.12 -2.80 -19.30
N ASP A 316 -0.96 -3.48 -18.49
CA ASP A 316 -2.13 -2.91 -17.87
C ASP A 316 -2.36 -3.47 -16.45
N PHE A 317 -3.02 -2.69 -15.58
CA PHE A 317 -3.34 -3.12 -14.21
C PHE A 317 -4.30 -4.32 -14.17
N GLY A 318 -5.09 -4.54 -15.24
CA GLY A 318 -5.91 -5.74 -15.41
C GLY A 318 -5.14 -7.06 -15.46
N GLU A 319 -3.81 -7.03 -15.67
CA GLU A 319 -2.97 -8.23 -15.60
C GLU A 319 -2.67 -8.69 -14.16
N ILE A 320 -2.87 -7.84 -13.15
CA ILE A 320 -2.51 -8.16 -11.76
C ILE A 320 -3.15 -9.44 -11.26
N PRO A 321 -4.45 -9.72 -11.48
CA PRO A 321 -5.08 -10.97 -11.03
C PRO A 321 -4.39 -12.22 -11.56
N GLU A 322 -4.13 -12.27 -12.86
CA GLU A 322 -3.44 -13.40 -13.51
C GLU A 322 -2.02 -13.59 -12.98
N ARG A 323 -1.30 -12.47 -12.79
CA ARG A 323 0.07 -12.50 -12.26
C ARG A 323 0.14 -12.96 -10.82
N LEU A 324 -0.78 -12.51 -9.97
CA LEU A 324 -0.84 -12.95 -8.58
C LEU A 324 -1.36 -14.38 -8.46
N ALA A 325 -2.29 -14.82 -9.33
CA ALA A 325 -2.70 -16.21 -9.44
C ALA A 325 -1.50 -17.12 -9.76
N TYR A 326 -0.65 -16.70 -10.69
CA TYR A 326 0.57 -17.43 -11.00
C TYR A 326 1.52 -17.56 -9.80
N VAL A 327 1.64 -16.50 -8.98
CA VAL A 327 2.47 -16.50 -7.77
C VAL A 327 1.88 -17.41 -6.70
N TYR A 328 0.58 -17.33 -6.45
CA TYR A 328 -0.13 -18.10 -5.43
C TYR A 328 -0.08 -19.60 -5.75
N GLY A 329 -0.46 -20.02 -6.96
CA GLY A 329 -0.44 -21.40 -7.39
C GLY A 329 -1.83 -22.02 -7.59
N GLN A 330 -1.95 -23.34 -7.38
CA GLN A 330 -3.12 -24.13 -7.79
C GLN A 330 -4.42 -23.76 -7.06
N ASP A 331 -4.35 -23.37 -5.80
CA ASP A 331 -5.53 -23.13 -4.95
C ASP A 331 -6.07 -21.67 -5.11
N TRP A 332 -5.59 -20.92 -6.09
CA TRP A 332 -6.01 -19.53 -6.30
C TRP A 332 -7.52 -19.38 -6.49
N ALA A 333 -8.15 -20.25 -7.26
CA ALA A 333 -9.58 -20.18 -7.54
C ALA A 333 -10.45 -20.35 -6.28
N GLU A 334 -9.90 -20.95 -5.22
CA GLU A 334 -10.62 -21.17 -3.97
C GLU A 334 -10.69 -19.91 -3.09
N VAL A 335 -9.74 -18.98 -3.27
CA VAL A 335 -9.64 -17.74 -2.48
C VAL A 335 -10.02 -16.50 -3.27
N TYR A 336 -9.90 -16.53 -4.61
CA TYR A 336 -10.23 -15.42 -5.50
C TYR A 336 -11.70 -15.43 -5.89
#